data_b1cfb46b1e1cfd16e389eba9807ea648
#
_entry.id   b1cfb46b1e1cfd16e389eba9807ea648
#
_cell.length_a   1.000
_cell.length_b   1.000
_cell.length_c   1.000
_cell.angle_alpha   90.00
_cell.angle_beta   90.00
_cell.angle_gamma   90.00
#
_symmetry.space_group_name_H-M   'P 1'
#
loop_
_entity.id
_entity.type
_entity.pdbx_description
1 polymer ?
#
loop_
_entity_poly.entity_id
_entity_poly.type
_entity_poly.pdbx_seq_one_letter_code
_entity_poly.pdbx_strand_id
1 'polypeptide(L)'
;MDETVRMLASKGIAQAPTADGLVCTNPLLPDGRCAILSDDDGRITVRLYRPGGSGPSRIVVGADAAGAVAGWLTGLAAARQSRGLTQAELAAAAGIAPARVSRYETGRIRDAANIAAGTLDRLARALHMDMGDLYRIMTGRLEPLSAPVKPPYPRDDPHPAEPSHASPWDPDPWNA
;
A
#
# COMPACT_ATOMS: atom_id res chain seq x y z
N MET A 1 -0.50 -26.04 -0.84
CA MET A 1 -0.36 -24.80 -1.66
C MET A 1 -1.60 -23.92 -1.63
N ASP A 2 -2.82 -24.44 -1.70
CA ASP A 2 -4.08 -23.67 -1.84
C ASP A 2 -4.34 -22.63 -0.75
N GLU A 3 -4.01 -22.94 0.52
CA GLU A 3 -4.19 -21.99 1.63
C GLU A 3 -3.23 -20.80 1.52
N THR A 4 -1.98 -21.07 1.15
CA THR A 4 -0.96 -20.02 0.88
C THR A 4 -1.41 -19.11 -0.25
N VAL A 5 -1.89 -19.69 -1.36
CA VAL A 5 -2.39 -18.96 -2.53
C VAL A 5 -3.56 -18.05 -2.15
N ARG A 6 -4.57 -18.58 -1.42
CA ARG A 6 -5.71 -17.80 -0.95
C ARG A 6 -5.31 -16.68 0.00
N MET A 7 -4.39 -16.94 0.92
CA MET A 7 -3.89 -15.93 1.86
C MET A 7 -3.17 -14.80 1.12
N LEU A 8 -2.35 -15.09 0.12
CA LEU A 8 -1.67 -14.08 -0.70
C LEU A 8 -2.66 -13.31 -1.57
N ALA A 9 -3.65 -13.99 -2.15
CA ALA A 9 -4.73 -13.35 -2.91
C ALA A 9 -5.56 -12.40 -2.03
N SER A 10 -5.87 -12.80 -0.79
CA SER A 10 -6.60 -11.94 0.17
C SER A 10 -5.84 -10.66 0.56
N LYS A 11 -4.53 -10.62 0.30
CA LYS A 11 -3.69 -9.41 0.44
C LYS A 11 -3.56 -8.61 -0.86
N GLY A 12 -4.25 -9.03 -1.93
CA GLY A 12 -4.19 -8.37 -3.23
C GLY A 12 -2.86 -8.58 -3.96
N ILE A 13 -2.04 -9.55 -3.57
CA ILE A 13 -0.83 -9.93 -4.29
C ILE A 13 -1.25 -10.58 -5.60
N ALA A 14 -0.82 -10.00 -6.72
CA ALA A 14 -1.11 -10.54 -8.04
C ALA A 14 -0.38 -11.87 -8.25
N GLN A 15 -1.07 -12.83 -8.84
CA GLN A 15 -0.58 -14.20 -9.00
C GLN A 15 -0.77 -14.65 -10.46
N ALA A 16 0.25 -15.28 -11.01
CA ALA A 16 0.21 -15.86 -12.36
C ALA A 16 0.90 -17.22 -12.37
N PRO A 17 0.24 -18.29 -12.87
CA PRO A 17 0.86 -19.59 -13.02
C PRO A 17 1.92 -19.56 -14.14
N THR A 18 3.04 -20.23 -13.92
CA THR A 18 4.12 -20.43 -14.90
C THR A 18 4.63 -21.87 -14.86
N ALA A 19 5.52 -22.22 -15.78
CA ALA A 19 6.16 -23.54 -15.77
C ALA A 19 6.97 -23.81 -14.49
N ASP A 20 7.54 -22.77 -13.88
CA ASP A 20 8.38 -22.86 -12.67
C ASP A 20 7.59 -22.75 -11.36
N GLY A 21 6.26 -22.58 -11.44
CA GLY A 21 5.38 -22.43 -10.31
C GLY A 21 4.47 -21.20 -10.38
N LEU A 22 4.03 -20.70 -9.23
CA LEU A 22 3.17 -19.55 -9.12
C LEU A 22 4.00 -18.28 -8.90
N VAL A 23 3.99 -17.37 -9.86
CA VAL A 23 4.66 -16.06 -9.76
C VAL A 23 3.75 -15.10 -8.99
N CYS A 24 4.27 -14.53 -7.92
CA CYS A 24 3.61 -13.52 -7.10
C CYS A 24 4.29 -12.16 -7.29
N THR A 25 3.50 -11.11 -7.53
CA THR A 25 3.99 -9.74 -7.71
C THR A 25 3.13 -8.72 -6.96
N ASN A 26 3.72 -7.56 -6.69
CA ASN A 26 2.99 -6.40 -6.22
C ASN A 26 3.18 -5.26 -7.24
N PRO A 27 2.13 -4.90 -8.00
CA PRO A 27 2.23 -3.89 -9.06
C PRO A 27 2.51 -2.48 -8.52
N LEU A 28 2.34 -2.25 -7.22
CA LEU A 28 2.66 -0.96 -6.58
C LEU A 28 4.15 -0.79 -6.28
N LEU A 29 4.97 -1.86 -6.38
CA LEU A 29 6.42 -1.79 -6.21
C LEU A 29 7.09 -1.51 -7.56
N PRO A 30 7.82 -0.40 -7.70
CA PRO A 30 8.33 0.05 -8.99
C PRO A 30 9.49 -0.77 -9.53
N ASP A 31 10.14 -1.57 -8.69
CA ASP A 31 11.31 -2.35 -9.08
C ASP A 31 10.96 -3.70 -9.74
N GLY A 32 9.67 -4.06 -9.81
CA GLY A 32 9.23 -5.30 -10.46
C GLY A 32 9.72 -6.58 -9.79
N ARG A 33 10.06 -6.53 -8.49
CA ARG A 33 10.41 -7.74 -7.73
C ARG A 33 9.28 -8.75 -7.72
N CYS A 34 9.63 -10.03 -7.68
CA CYS A 34 8.64 -11.10 -7.61
C CYS A 34 9.07 -12.21 -6.65
N ALA A 35 8.14 -13.08 -6.35
CA ALA A 35 8.38 -14.34 -5.66
C ALA A 35 7.80 -15.47 -6.52
N ILE A 36 8.50 -16.60 -6.61
CA ILE A 36 7.99 -17.80 -7.27
C ILE A 36 7.79 -18.88 -6.21
N LEU A 37 6.56 -19.38 -6.13
CA LEU A 37 6.21 -20.50 -5.26
C LEU A 37 6.13 -21.77 -6.10
N SER A 38 6.86 -22.80 -5.71
CA SER A 38 6.73 -24.15 -6.24
C SER A 38 6.31 -25.11 -5.11
N ASP A 39 5.58 -26.16 -5.48
CA ASP A 39 5.19 -27.24 -4.59
C ASP A 39 5.90 -28.51 -5.08
N ASP A 40 6.89 -28.93 -4.32
CA ASP A 40 7.66 -30.12 -4.58
C ASP A 40 7.24 -31.20 -3.57
N ASP A 41 6.33 -32.08 -3.95
CA ASP A 41 5.79 -33.17 -3.11
C ASP A 41 5.21 -32.71 -1.76
N GLY A 42 4.39 -31.63 -1.79
CA GLY A 42 3.78 -31.06 -0.59
C GLY A 42 4.69 -30.12 0.19
N ARG A 43 5.90 -29.88 -0.28
CA ARG A 43 6.85 -28.94 0.32
C ARG A 43 6.91 -27.64 -0.47
N ILE A 44 6.38 -26.59 0.09
CA ILE A 44 6.38 -25.26 -0.57
C ILE A 44 7.78 -24.67 -0.54
N THR A 45 8.30 -24.34 -1.72
CA THR A 45 9.55 -23.60 -1.90
C THR A 45 9.25 -22.22 -2.47
N VAL A 46 9.84 -21.19 -1.88
CA VAL A 46 9.72 -19.78 -2.34
C VAL A 46 11.07 -19.29 -2.78
N ARG A 47 11.13 -18.80 -4.02
CA ARG A 47 12.31 -18.12 -4.57
C ARG A 47 11.99 -16.64 -4.73
N LEU A 48 12.75 -15.78 -4.07
CA LEU A 48 12.57 -14.33 -4.07
C LEU A 48 13.54 -13.69 -5.06
N TYR A 49 13.03 -12.94 -6.03
CA TYR A 49 13.81 -12.33 -7.10
C TYR A 49 13.80 -10.81 -7.03
N ARG A 50 14.96 -10.21 -7.27
CA ARG A 50 15.11 -8.78 -7.56
C ARG A 50 15.33 -8.57 -9.06
N PRO A 51 14.88 -7.44 -9.62
CA PRO A 51 15.15 -7.10 -11.01
C PRO A 51 16.64 -7.06 -11.31
N GLY A 52 17.03 -7.55 -12.48
CA GLY A 52 18.42 -7.57 -12.93
C GLY A 52 19.34 -8.58 -12.24
N GLY A 53 18.84 -9.36 -11.31
CA GLY A 53 19.58 -10.48 -10.71
C GLY A 53 19.60 -11.71 -11.64
N SER A 54 20.71 -12.39 -11.73
CA SER A 54 20.86 -13.64 -12.50
C SER A 54 20.23 -14.86 -11.84
N GLY A 55 19.68 -14.70 -10.62
CA GLY A 55 19.08 -15.79 -9.84
C GLY A 55 18.30 -15.28 -8.63
N PRO A 56 17.73 -16.19 -7.83
CA PRO A 56 16.99 -15.82 -6.64
C PRO A 56 17.91 -15.16 -5.58
N SER A 57 17.47 -14.04 -5.04
CA SER A 57 18.17 -13.35 -3.95
C SER A 57 18.07 -14.11 -2.63
N ARG A 58 17.01 -14.91 -2.46
CA ARG A 58 16.75 -15.72 -1.26
C ARG A 58 15.83 -16.89 -1.63
N ILE A 59 16.05 -18.03 -0.98
CA ILE A 59 15.17 -19.20 -1.05
C ILE A 59 14.67 -19.50 0.37
N VAL A 60 13.37 -19.74 0.51
CA VAL A 60 12.71 -20.14 1.75
C VAL A 60 11.93 -21.42 1.50
N VAL A 61 12.04 -22.39 2.41
CA VAL A 61 11.38 -23.69 2.26
C VAL A 61 10.57 -23.99 3.50
N GLY A 62 9.33 -24.45 3.32
CA GLY A 62 8.45 -24.93 4.40
C GLY A 62 7.38 -23.97 4.87
N ALA A 63 6.97 -24.08 6.12
CA ALA A 63 5.76 -23.47 6.67
C ALA A 63 5.70 -21.93 6.66
N ASP A 64 6.85 -21.23 6.54
CA ASP A 64 6.90 -19.75 6.51
C ASP A 64 6.88 -19.17 5.08
N ALA A 65 6.57 -19.98 4.09
CA ALA A 65 6.54 -19.58 2.68
C ALA A 65 5.64 -18.35 2.44
N ALA A 66 4.44 -18.36 2.99
CA ALA A 66 3.48 -17.28 2.85
C ALA A 66 3.96 -15.98 3.51
N GLY A 67 4.55 -16.08 4.71
CA GLY A 67 5.15 -14.95 5.41
C GLY A 67 6.34 -14.37 4.64
N ALA A 68 7.16 -15.21 4.04
CA ALA A 68 8.30 -14.78 3.22
C ALA A 68 7.85 -14.00 1.98
N VAL A 69 6.83 -14.47 1.25
CA VAL A 69 6.26 -13.75 0.10
C VAL A 69 5.65 -12.43 0.53
N ALA A 70 4.81 -12.46 1.57
CA ALA A 70 4.18 -11.25 2.08
C ALA A 70 5.23 -10.21 2.51
N GLY A 71 6.23 -10.60 3.29
CA GLY A 71 7.31 -9.70 3.72
C GLY A 71 8.18 -9.16 2.59
N TRP A 72 8.29 -9.91 1.47
CA TRP A 72 9.03 -9.49 0.27
C TRP A 72 8.25 -8.47 -0.56
N LEU A 73 6.94 -8.61 -0.64
CA LEU A 73 6.06 -7.85 -1.53
C LEU A 73 5.25 -6.77 -0.82
N THR A 74 5.23 -6.73 0.52
CA THR A 74 4.45 -5.76 1.31
C THR A 74 5.29 -5.15 2.43
N GLY A 75 4.75 -4.11 3.07
CA GLY A 75 5.39 -3.41 4.18
C GLY A 75 6.33 -2.29 3.74
N LEU A 76 6.70 -1.43 4.70
CA LEU A 76 7.57 -0.27 4.45
C LEU A 76 8.96 -0.71 3.95
N ALA A 77 9.48 -1.84 4.44
CA ALA A 77 10.77 -2.36 4.00
C ALA A 77 10.77 -2.71 2.51
N ALA A 78 9.69 -3.33 2.00
CA ALA A 78 9.54 -3.62 0.58
C ALA A 78 9.49 -2.33 -0.26
N ALA A 79 8.69 -1.35 0.15
CA ALA A 79 8.60 -0.05 -0.51
C ALA A 79 9.95 0.69 -0.53
N ARG A 80 10.65 0.74 0.60
CA ARG A 80 11.97 1.37 0.68
C ARG A 80 13.02 0.68 -0.19
N GLN A 81 13.09 -0.64 -0.09
CA GLN A 81 14.05 -1.43 -0.86
C GLN A 81 13.78 -1.38 -2.36
N SER A 82 12.53 -1.21 -2.78
CA SER A 82 12.18 -1.03 -4.20
C SER A 82 12.72 0.28 -4.79
N ARG A 83 13.07 1.24 -3.93
CA ARG A 83 13.73 2.50 -4.29
C ARG A 83 15.24 2.47 -4.05
N GLY A 84 15.80 1.35 -3.62
CA GLY A 84 17.22 1.23 -3.32
C GLY A 84 17.70 1.99 -2.09
N LEU A 85 16.78 2.49 -1.24
CA LEU A 85 17.12 3.32 -0.09
C LEU A 85 17.50 2.47 1.13
N THR A 86 18.45 2.97 1.94
CA THR A 86 18.70 2.49 3.30
C THR A 86 17.66 3.05 4.28
N GLN A 87 17.55 2.47 5.48
CA GLN A 87 16.68 3.03 6.53
C GLN A 87 17.07 4.45 6.92
N ALA A 88 18.38 4.75 6.95
CA ALA A 88 18.91 6.06 7.30
C ALA A 88 18.53 7.11 6.21
N GLU A 89 18.67 6.76 4.93
CA GLU A 89 18.32 7.64 3.82
C GLU A 89 16.83 7.93 3.79
N LEU A 90 15.97 6.90 3.98
CA LEU A 90 14.53 7.11 4.07
C LEU A 90 14.16 8.00 5.26
N ALA A 91 14.80 7.77 6.42
CA ALA A 91 14.56 8.56 7.61
C ALA A 91 14.93 10.04 7.42
N ALA A 92 16.11 10.29 6.81
CA ALA A 92 16.58 11.64 6.49
C ALA A 92 15.62 12.33 5.49
N ALA A 93 15.24 11.66 4.39
CA ALA A 93 14.34 12.20 3.38
C ALA A 93 12.93 12.49 3.93
N ALA A 94 12.45 11.65 4.86
CA ALA A 94 11.13 11.84 5.50
C ALA A 94 11.15 12.77 6.72
N GLY A 95 12.33 13.24 7.17
CA GLY A 95 12.49 14.07 8.36
C GLY A 95 12.03 13.38 9.65
N ILE A 96 12.33 12.09 9.81
CA ILE A 96 12.02 11.29 11.00
C ILE A 96 13.27 10.56 11.51
N ALA A 97 13.25 10.12 12.77
CA ALA A 97 14.37 9.36 13.33
C ALA A 97 14.51 7.98 12.67
N PRO A 98 15.73 7.48 12.36
CA PRO A 98 15.96 6.14 11.81
C PRO A 98 15.32 5.01 12.62
N ALA A 99 15.36 5.11 13.94
CA ALA A 99 14.71 4.16 14.86
C ALA A 99 13.19 4.07 14.63
N ARG A 100 12.55 5.16 14.16
CA ARG A 100 11.12 5.16 13.82
C ARG A 100 10.86 4.38 12.53
N VAL A 101 11.73 4.53 11.51
CA VAL A 101 11.66 3.72 10.27
C VAL A 101 11.81 2.24 10.62
N SER A 102 12.85 1.87 11.40
CA SER A 102 13.08 0.49 11.84
C SER A 102 11.86 -0.09 12.58
N ARG A 103 11.21 0.70 13.44
CA ARG A 103 10.01 0.28 14.16
C ARG A 103 8.82 0.06 13.23
N TYR A 104 8.66 0.88 12.20
CA TYR A 104 7.62 0.70 11.19
C TYR A 104 7.88 -0.52 10.30
N GLU A 105 9.14 -0.86 10.02
CA GLU A 105 9.50 -2.04 9.22
C GLU A 105 9.39 -3.35 10.00
N THR A 106 9.73 -3.33 11.29
CA THR A 106 9.69 -4.50 12.17
C THR A 106 8.41 -4.60 12.99
N GLY A 107 7.69 -3.49 13.11
CA GLY A 107 6.42 -3.40 13.83
C GLY A 107 5.35 -4.28 13.19
N ARG A 108 4.49 -4.83 14.02
CA ARG A 108 3.33 -5.57 13.59
C ARG A 108 2.40 -4.64 12.79
N ILE A 109 1.62 -5.21 11.86
CA ILE A 109 0.64 -4.51 11.00
C ILE A 109 -0.20 -3.43 11.72
N ARG A 110 -0.45 -3.62 13.04
CA ARG A 110 -1.14 -2.63 13.89
C ARG A 110 -0.44 -1.25 13.93
N ASP A 111 0.87 -1.22 13.91
CA ASP A 111 1.63 0.04 13.96
C ASP A 111 1.56 0.79 12.63
N ALA A 112 1.48 0.08 11.50
CA ALA A 112 1.31 0.70 10.18
C ALA A 112 -0.05 1.39 10.05
N ALA A 113 -1.12 0.80 10.58
CA ALA A 113 -2.47 1.38 10.56
C ALA A 113 -2.60 2.62 11.48
N ASN A 114 -1.71 2.77 12.46
CA ASN A 114 -1.72 3.85 13.44
C ASN A 114 -0.70 4.96 13.13
N ILE A 115 -0.06 4.96 11.96
CA ILE A 115 0.84 6.02 11.56
C ILE A 115 0.04 7.32 11.34
N ALA A 116 0.48 8.40 11.98
CA ALA A 116 -0.12 9.71 11.77
C ALA A 116 -0.05 10.09 10.27
N ALA A 117 -1.14 10.61 9.71
CA ALA A 117 -1.24 10.95 8.29
C ALA A 117 -0.08 11.82 7.79
N GLY A 118 0.36 12.82 8.58
CA GLY A 118 1.50 13.65 8.22
C GLY A 118 2.85 12.90 8.19
N THR A 119 3.00 11.80 8.94
CA THR A 119 4.19 10.95 8.83
C THR A 119 4.11 10.05 7.61
N LEU A 120 2.93 9.50 7.32
CA LEU A 120 2.69 8.68 6.13
C LEU A 120 2.92 9.50 4.85
N ASP A 121 2.43 10.74 4.80
CA ASP A 121 2.66 11.67 3.69
C ASP A 121 4.15 11.95 3.45
N ARG A 122 4.92 12.22 4.52
CA ARG A 122 6.37 12.43 4.39
C ARG A 122 7.11 11.18 3.90
N LEU A 123 6.74 10.00 4.37
CA LEU A 123 7.29 8.72 3.89
C LEU A 123 6.93 8.49 2.43
N ALA A 124 5.68 8.76 2.01
CA ALA A 124 5.23 8.61 0.64
C ALA A 124 6.01 9.53 -0.31
N ARG A 125 6.19 10.80 0.05
CA ARG A 125 7.01 11.74 -0.73
C ARG A 125 8.47 11.28 -0.82
N ALA A 126 9.08 10.83 0.28
CA ALA A 126 10.46 10.33 0.29
C ALA A 126 10.63 9.07 -0.59
N LEU A 127 9.58 8.29 -0.75
CA LEU A 127 9.55 7.11 -1.61
C LEU A 127 9.06 7.39 -3.04
N HIS A 128 8.71 8.64 -3.36
CA HIS A 128 8.08 9.03 -4.62
C HIS A 128 6.87 8.14 -4.97
N MET A 129 5.96 7.99 -4.00
CA MET A 129 4.75 7.17 -4.10
C MET A 129 3.52 7.98 -3.69
N ASP A 130 2.35 7.55 -4.16
CA ASP A 130 1.08 8.02 -3.59
C ASP A 130 0.91 7.54 -2.14
N MET A 131 0.33 8.37 -1.28
CA MET A 131 0.14 8.05 0.13
C MET A 131 -0.79 6.85 0.33
N GLY A 132 -1.82 6.72 -0.51
CA GLY A 132 -2.75 5.59 -0.48
C GLY A 132 -2.07 4.30 -0.93
N ASP A 133 -1.19 4.36 -1.94
CA ASP A 133 -0.40 3.21 -2.39
C ASP A 133 0.57 2.75 -1.31
N LEU A 134 1.29 3.69 -0.68
CA LEU A 134 2.16 3.35 0.44
C LEU A 134 1.38 2.70 1.59
N TYR A 135 0.22 3.26 1.94
CA TYR A 135 -0.63 2.68 2.98
C TYR A 135 -1.09 1.26 2.64
N ARG A 136 -1.49 1.00 1.40
CA ARG A 136 -1.86 -0.34 0.91
C ARG A 136 -0.70 -1.32 1.00
N ILE A 137 0.49 -0.92 0.57
CA ILE A 137 1.70 -1.74 0.67
C ILE A 137 2.02 -2.04 2.14
N MET A 138 1.98 -1.03 3.02
CA MET A 138 2.33 -1.17 4.43
C MET A 138 1.35 -2.05 5.20
N THR A 139 0.07 -1.97 4.89
CA THR A 139 -0.98 -2.78 5.55
C THR A 139 -1.16 -4.15 4.91
N GLY A 140 -0.54 -4.41 3.75
CA GLY A 140 -0.74 -5.63 2.96
C GLY A 140 -2.16 -5.73 2.39
N ARG A 141 -2.84 -4.60 2.18
CA ARG A 141 -4.16 -4.50 1.55
C ARG A 141 -3.98 -3.92 0.15
N LEU A 142 -3.52 -4.76 -0.78
CA LEU A 142 -3.19 -4.35 -2.14
C LEU A 142 -4.40 -4.29 -3.07
N GLU A 143 -5.57 -4.77 -2.63
CA GLU A 143 -6.79 -4.66 -3.41
C GLU A 143 -7.04 -3.20 -3.79
N PRO A 144 -7.38 -2.92 -5.07
CA PRO A 144 -7.80 -1.58 -5.43
C PRO A 144 -8.97 -1.19 -4.54
N LEU A 145 -8.93 0.01 -3.98
CA LEU A 145 -10.09 0.58 -3.29
C LEU A 145 -11.27 0.44 -4.25
N SER A 146 -12.13 -0.53 -3.97
CA SER A 146 -13.27 -0.86 -4.82
C SER A 146 -14.10 0.39 -5.01
N ALA A 147 -14.30 0.78 -6.27
CA ALA A 147 -15.19 1.81 -6.76
C ALA A 147 -15.04 3.20 -6.11
N PRO A 148 -15.11 4.26 -6.88
CA PRO A 148 -15.19 5.60 -6.31
C PRO A 148 -16.31 5.59 -5.28
N VAL A 149 -15.98 5.94 -4.03
CA VAL A 149 -16.98 6.15 -2.99
C VAL A 149 -17.97 7.13 -3.62
N LYS A 150 -19.17 6.62 -3.95
CA LYS A 150 -20.24 7.48 -4.47
C LYS A 150 -20.40 8.59 -3.45
N PRO A 151 -20.19 9.85 -3.81
CA PRO A 151 -20.28 10.93 -2.86
C PRO A 151 -21.66 10.80 -2.19
N PRO A 152 -21.76 10.97 -0.87
CA PRO A 152 -23.00 10.76 -0.13
C PRO A 152 -24.14 11.70 -0.56
N TYR A 153 -23.83 12.66 -1.44
CA TYR A 153 -24.81 13.56 -2.04
C TYR A 153 -24.77 13.43 -3.56
N PRO A 154 -25.90 13.17 -4.25
CA PRO A 154 -25.97 13.31 -5.68
C PRO A 154 -25.63 14.75 -6.06
N ARG A 155 -24.63 14.93 -6.92
CA ARG A 155 -24.20 16.27 -7.40
C ARG A 155 -25.25 16.94 -8.30
N ASP A 156 -26.35 16.28 -8.57
CA ASP A 156 -27.38 16.70 -9.49
C ASP A 156 -28.72 17.06 -8.83
N ASP A 157 -28.77 17.16 -7.50
CA ASP A 157 -29.91 17.85 -6.91
C ASP A 157 -29.76 19.34 -7.19
N PRO A 158 -30.61 19.92 -8.04
CA PRO A 158 -30.67 21.36 -8.14
C PRO A 158 -30.99 21.84 -6.72
N HIS A 159 -30.11 22.62 -6.15
CA HIS A 159 -30.38 23.33 -4.90
C HIS A 159 -31.78 23.89 -5.02
N PRO A 160 -32.75 23.52 -4.15
CA PRO A 160 -33.99 24.22 -4.12
C PRO A 160 -33.64 25.70 -4.00
N ALA A 161 -34.10 26.49 -4.96
CA ALA A 161 -33.86 27.94 -4.95
C ALA A 161 -34.11 28.43 -3.54
N GLU A 162 -33.08 28.95 -2.88
CA GLU A 162 -33.24 29.53 -1.57
C GLU A 162 -34.38 30.55 -1.67
N PRO A 163 -35.40 30.50 -0.79
CA PRO A 163 -36.40 31.53 -0.78
C PRO A 163 -35.66 32.83 -0.62
N SER A 164 -35.81 33.72 -1.57
CA SER A 164 -35.26 35.05 -1.57
C SER A 164 -35.59 35.67 -0.22
N HIS A 165 -34.66 35.63 0.71
CA HIS A 165 -34.74 36.39 1.94
C HIS A 165 -34.68 37.85 1.51
N ALA A 166 -35.84 38.50 1.47
CA ALA A 166 -35.90 39.93 1.44
C ALA A 166 -35.00 40.45 2.56
N SER A 167 -34.00 41.22 2.17
CA SER A 167 -33.04 41.81 3.11
C SER A 167 -33.81 42.57 4.20
N PRO A 168 -33.53 42.36 5.48
CA PRO A 168 -34.14 43.14 6.55
C PRO A 168 -33.72 44.63 6.55
N TRP A 169 -32.91 45.04 5.55
CA TRP A 169 -32.31 46.34 5.42
C TRP A 169 -32.84 47.13 4.22
N ASP A 170 -34.08 46.90 3.76
CA ASP A 170 -34.71 47.86 2.87
C ASP A 170 -34.83 49.18 3.60
N PRO A 171 -34.31 50.28 3.02
CA PRO A 171 -34.32 51.56 3.66
C PRO A 171 -35.78 51.99 3.87
N ASP A 172 -36.06 52.41 5.12
CA ASP A 172 -37.33 52.93 5.62
C ASP A 172 -37.90 53.94 4.65
N PRO A 173 -39.13 53.74 4.10
CA PRO A 173 -39.74 54.67 3.14
C PRO A 173 -40.15 56.03 3.76
N TRP A 174 -39.86 56.24 5.05
CA TRP A 174 -40.27 57.47 5.78
C TRP A 174 -39.12 58.48 5.91
N ASN A 175 -38.01 58.34 5.25
CA ASN A 175 -36.90 59.28 5.35
C ASN A 175 -36.68 60.01 4.00
N ALA A 176 -37.77 60.70 3.54
CA ALA A 176 -37.71 61.64 2.43
C ALA A 176 -38.37 62.97 2.92
#